data_fae87dfc62a13a68f7f6062d61cc724a
#
_entry.id   fae87dfc62a13a68f7f6062d61cc724a
#
_cell.length_a   1.000
_cell.length_b   1.000
_cell.length_c   1.000
_cell.angle_alpha   90.00
_cell.angle_beta   90.00
_cell.angle_gamma   90.00
#
_symmetry.space_group_name_H-M   'P 1'
#
loop_
_entity.id
_entity.type
_entity.pdbx_description
1 polymer ?
#
loop_
_entity_poly.entity_id
_entity_poly.type
_entity_poly.pdbx_seq_one_letter_code
_entity_poly.pdbx_strand_id
1 'polypeptide(L)'
;SLKRRINRLFALDRFPSFAEFRFRLINEPSYLKRFVEEITVNVTEMFRDPSFFKVLHKDVFPILATYPLIRIWHAGCATGEEVFSTAILLQEANLLHKSILYATDLNPGVLHVASQGIFSLQHMKQYSENYIEAGGKNEFSQYYSAKYNRAIFNKGLSSKMVFSTHNLVSDRSFNEFQLIMCRNVMIYFDEATRR
;
A
#
# COMPACT_ATOMS: atom_id res chain seq x y z
N SER A 1 14.71 -4.77 13.03
CA SER A 1 15.35 -3.53 12.55
C SER A 1 15.97 -3.75 11.17
N LEU A 2 16.16 -2.70 10.39
CA LEU A 2 16.80 -2.70 9.06
C LEU A 2 18.18 -3.39 9.14
N LYS A 3 19.00 -3.03 10.11
CA LYS A 3 20.32 -3.63 10.33
C LYS A 3 20.27 -5.17 10.43
N ARG A 4 19.27 -5.72 11.14
CA ARG A 4 19.13 -7.18 11.26
C ARG A 4 18.81 -7.85 9.92
N ARG A 5 18.04 -7.21 9.06
CA ARG A 5 17.69 -7.74 7.74
C ARG A 5 18.87 -7.66 6.78
N ILE A 6 19.62 -6.56 6.80
CA ILE A 6 20.86 -6.42 6.03
C ILE A 6 21.87 -7.49 6.45
N ASN A 7 22.10 -7.67 7.75
CA ASN A 7 23.03 -8.70 8.23
C ASN A 7 22.58 -10.11 7.85
N ARG A 8 21.26 -10.37 7.91
CA ARG A 8 20.71 -11.66 7.48
C ARG A 8 20.97 -11.92 5.99
N LEU A 9 20.71 -10.94 5.14
CA LEU A 9 20.92 -11.07 3.71
C LEU A 9 22.39 -11.24 3.37
N PHE A 10 23.28 -10.45 4.01
CA PHE A 10 24.72 -10.56 3.89
C PHE A 10 25.21 -11.98 4.22
N ALA A 11 24.74 -12.56 5.32
CA ALA A 11 25.10 -13.91 5.73
C ALA A 11 24.51 -14.99 4.82
N LEU A 12 23.25 -14.81 4.39
CA LEU A 12 22.54 -15.77 3.49
C LEU A 12 23.25 -15.89 2.14
N ASP A 13 23.70 -14.76 1.58
CA ASP A 13 24.37 -14.69 0.29
C ASP A 13 25.88 -14.96 0.40
N ARG A 14 26.39 -15.23 1.61
CA ARG A 14 27.78 -15.63 1.89
C ARG A 14 28.83 -14.67 1.33
N PHE A 15 28.58 -13.36 1.45
CA PHE A 15 29.58 -12.38 1.01
C PHE A 15 30.85 -12.47 1.83
N PRO A 16 32.02 -12.50 1.17
CA PRO A 16 33.32 -12.56 1.85
C PRO A 16 33.69 -11.23 2.53
N SER A 17 33.12 -10.10 2.04
CA SER A 17 33.38 -8.79 2.61
C SER A 17 32.20 -7.83 2.39
N PHE A 18 32.10 -6.82 3.24
CA PHE A 18 31.11 -5.75 3.06
C PHE A 18 31.37 -4.90 1.81
N ALA A 19 32.63 -4.80 1.37
CA ALA A 19 33.01 -4.11 0.15
C ALA A 19 32.39 -4.79 -1.09
N GLU A 20 32.44 -6.12 -1.17
CA GLU A 20 31.84 -6.87 -2.27
C GLU A 20 30.32 -6.79 -2.25
N PHE A 21 29.68 -6.89 -1.08
CA PHE A 21 28.26 -6.68 -0.92
C PHE A 21 27.82 -5.30 -1.45
N ARG A 22 28.55 -4.22 -1.05
CA ARG A 22 28.32 -2.86 -1.54
C ARG A 22 28.53 -2.73 -3.05
N PHE A 23 29.57 -3.36 -3.58
CA PHE A 23 29.87 -3.36 -5.00
C PHE A 23 28.72 -3.96 -5.81
N ARG A 24 28.18 -5.11 -5.38
CA ARG A 24 27.03 -5.73 -6.04
C ARG A 24 25.76 -4.88 -5.97
N LEU A 25 25.48 -4.26 -4.81
CA LEU A 25 24.34 -3.35 -4.67
C LEU A 25 24.39 -2.17 -5.64
N ILE A 26 25.59 -1.65 -5.92
CA ILE A 26 25.78 -0.49 -6.81
C ILE A 26 25.76 -0.90 -8.29
N ASN A 27 26.33 -2.04 -8.63
CA ASN A 27 26.62 -2.40 -10.01
C ASN A 27 25.68 -3.47 -10.60
N GLU A 28 24.87 -4.15 -9.77
CA GLU A 28 23.94 -5.20 -10.21
C GLU A 28 22.48 -4.80 -9.93
N PRO A 29 21.75 -4.23 -10.90
CA PRO A 29 20.36 -3.80 -10.70
C PRO A 29 19.41 -4.92 -10.22
N SER A 30 19.64 -6.14 -10.67
CA SER A 30 18.86 -7.31 -10.22
C SER A 30 19.09 -7.63 -8.74
N TYR A 31 20.32 -7.47 -8.27
CA TYR A 31 20.66 -7.65 -6.86
C TYR A 31 20.09 -6.52 -5.99
N LEU A 32 20.16 -5.29 -6.46
CA LEU A 32 19.54 -4.14 -5.78
C LEU A 32 18.02 -4.35 -5.65
N LYS A 33 17.35 -4.80 -6.71
CA LYS A 33 15.91 -5.12 -6.65
C LYS A 33 15.62 -6.16 -5.57
N ARG A 34 16.32 -7.29 -5.58
CA ARG A 34 16.19 -8.32 -4.54
C ARG A 34 16.48 -7.78 -3.13
N PHE A 35 17.51 -6.95 -3.00
CA PHE A 35 17.84 -6.32 -1.72
C PHE A 35 16.67 -5.48 -1.21
N VAL A 36 16.07 -4.63 -2.03
CA VAL A 36 14.88 -3.83 -1.67
C VAL A 36 13.73 -4.73 -1.23
N GLU A 37 13.45 -5.81 -1.96
CA GLU A 37 12.39 -6.77 -1.64
C GLU A 37 12.61 -7.42 -0.25
N GLU A 38 13.83 -7.78 0.08
CA GLU A 38 14.19 -8.46 1.35
C GLU A 38 14.25 -7.52 2.57
N ILE A 39 14.62 -6.25 2.37
CA ILE A 39 14.76 -5.30 3.49
C ILE A 39 13.49 -4.55 3.84
N THR A 40 12.54 -4.40 2.90
CA THR A 40 11.29 -3.69 3.13
C THR A 40 10.37 -4.42 4.11
N VAL A 41 9.59 -3.65 4.86
CA VAL A 41 8.59 -4.17 5.81
C VAL A 41 7.22 -3.94 5.21
N ASN A 42 6.64 -4.99 4.66
CA ASN A 42 5.37 -4.91 3.93
C ASN A 42 4.21 -5.44 4.79
N VAL A 43 4.14 -5.04 6.07
CA VAL A 43 3.05 -5.42 6.97
C VAL A 43 1.96 -4.36 6.91
N THR A 44 0.81 -4.77 6.40
CA THR A 44 -0.37 -3.93 6.27
C THR A 44 -1.63 -4.77 6.48
N GLU A 45 -2.76 -4.14 6.75
CA GLU A 45 -4.07 -4.77 6.89
C GLU A 45 -5.17 -3.84 6.36
N MET A 46 -6.31 -4.42 5.99
CA MET A 46 -7.44 -3.61 5.57
C MET A 46 -8.06 -2.88 6.76
N PHE A 47 -8.40 -1.62 6.51
CA PHE A 47 -8.96 -0.69 7.50
C PHE A 47 -8.10 -0.57 8.76
N ARG A 48 -6.76 -0.68 8.60
CA ARG A 48 -5.80 -0.48 9.68
C ARG A 48 -6.04 0.88 10.36
N ASP A 49 -6.17 0.87 11.70
CA ASP A 49 -6.62 2.01 12.49
C ASP A 49 -8.04 2.47 12.04
N PRO A 50 -9.10 1.72 12.35
CA PRO A 50 -10.46 1.97 11.85
C PRO A 50 -10.97 3.38 12.11
N SER A 51 -10.56 3.99 13.23
CA SER A 51 -10.89 5.38 13.58
C SER A 51 -10.42 6.38 12.52
N PHE A 52 -9.26 6.15 11.91
CA PHE A 52 -8.77 6.96 10.79
C PHE A 52 -9.71 6.91 9.59
N PHE A 53 -10.14 5.72 9.18
CA PHE A 53 -11.08 5.55 8.07
C PHE A 53 -12.45 6.14 8.37
N LYS A 54 -12.88 6.10 9.62
CA LYS A 54 -14.12 6.73 10.07
C LYS A 54 -14.07 8.25 9.90
N VAL A 55 -12.96 8.89 10.31
CA VAL A 55 -12.73 10.32 10.09
C VAL A 55 -12.62 10.64 8.60
N LEU A 56 -11.87 9.83 7.84
CA LEU A 56 -11.76 9.99 6.39
C LEU A 56 -13.12 10.01 5.71
N HIS A 57 -13.98 9.05 6.04
CA HIS A 57 -15.33 8.95 5.48
C HIS A 57 -16.24 10.09 5.91
N LYS A 58 -16.18 10.50 7.20
CA LYS A 58 -17.08 11.50 7.78
C LYS A 58 -16.69 12.94 7.41
N ASP A 59 -15.40 13.26 7.48
CA ASP A 59 -14.93 14.65 7.46
C ASP A 59 -14.21 14.99 6.14
N VAL A 60 -13.52 14.04 5.51
CA VAL A 60 -12.72 14.29 4.30
C VAL A 60 -13.50 14.03 3.01
N PHE A 61 -14.26 12.94 2.94
CA PHE A 61 -15.03 12.61 1.73
C PHE A 61 -16.05 13.66 1.32
N PRO A 62 -16.76 14.35 2.22
CA PRO A 62 -17.62 15.47 1.85
C PRO A 62 -16.87 16.60 1.13
N ILE A 63 -15.63 16.87 1.55
CA ILE A 63 -14.77 17.86 0.88
C ILE A 63 -14.33 17.33 -0.48
N LEU A 64 -13.90 16.07 -0.56
CA LEU A 64 -13.51 15.46 -1.84
C LEU A 64 -14.69 15.40 -2.83
N ALA A 65 -15.90 15.26 -2.34
CA ALA A 65 -17.11 15.21 -3.17
C ALA A 65 -17.33 16.49 -3.99
N THR A 66 -16.78 17.63 -3.57
CA THR A 66 -16.88 18.91 -4.28
C THR A 66 -16.00 18.98 -5.55
N TYR A 67 -15.00 18.09 -5.67
CA TYR A 67 -14.13 18.07 -6.84
C TYR A 67 -14.75 17.25 -7.98
N PRO A 68 -14.59 17.68 -9.23
CA PRO A 68 -15.09 16.93 -10.40
C PRO A 68 -14.28 15.66 -10.65
N LEU A 69 -13.01 15.65 -10.29
CA LEU A 69 -12.11 14.50 -10.34
C LEU A 69 -11.29 14.43 -9.05
N ILE A 70 -11.24 13.27 -8.45
CA ILE A 70 -10.54 13.02 -7.18
C ILE A 70 -9.30 12.16 -7.47
N ARG A 71 -8.12 12.69 -7.18
CA ARG A 71 -6.86 11.94 -7.23
C ARG A 71 -6.38 11.71 -5.82
N ILE A 72 -6.24 10.44 -5.45
CA ILE A 72 -5.74 10.02 -4.13
C ILE A 72 -4.42 9.30 -4.34
N TRP A 73 -3.40 9.68 -3.58
CA TRP A 73 -2.11 9.01 -3.60
C TRP A 73 -1.87 8.24 -2.31
N HIS A 74 -1.71 6.93 -2.43
CA HIS A 74 -1.26 6.01 -1.39
C HIS A 74 0.25 5.83 -1.52
N ALA A 75 1.01 6.56 -0.73
CA ALA A 75 2.47 6.55 -0.73
C ALA A 75 2.99 5.46 0.22
N GLY A 76 3.65 4.43 -0.32
CA GLY A 76 4.05 3.24 0.44
C GLY A 76 2.89 2.26 0.66
N CYS A 77 2.20 1.87 -0.43
CA CYS A 77 0.96 1.10 -0.38
C CYS A 77 1.15 -0.39 0.00
N ALA A 78 2.37 -0.89 0.08
CA ALA A 78 2.69 -2.30 0.34
C ALA A 78 1.85 -3.25 -0.54
N THR A 79 1.17 -4.24 0.03
CA THR A 79 0.34 -5.23 -0.67
C THR A 79 -1.08 -4.75 -1.00
N GLY A 80 -1.38 -3.46 -0.79
CA GLY A 80 -2.56 -2.79 -1.33
C GLY A 80 -3.79 -2.75 -0.41
N GLU A 81 -3.74 -3.28 0.80
CA GLU A 81 -4.88 -3.35 1.72
C GLU A 81 -5.50 -1.98 1.99
N GLU A 82 -4.67 -0.94 2.18
CA GLU A 82 -5.16 0.44 2.39
C GLU A 82 -5.86 0.99 1.14
N VAL A 83 -5.31 0.71 -0.04
CA VAL A 83 -5.89 1.17 -1.31
C VAL A 83 -7.27 0.57 -1.53
N PHE A 84 -7.42 -0.76 -1.31
CA PHE A 84 -8.71 -1.44 -1.40
C PHE A 84 -9.69 -0.97 -0.33
N SER A 85 -9.24 -0.72 0.91
CA SER A 85 -10.08 -0.15 1.97
C SER A 85 -10.65 1.21 1.56
N THR A 86 -9.80 2.07 1.01
CA THR A 86 -10.22 3.39 0.52
C THR A 86 -11.20 3.28 -0.65
N ALA A 87 -10.94 2.37 -1.61
CA ALA A 87 -11.82 2.16 -2.75
C ALA A 87 -13.22 1.69 -2.33
N ILE A 88 -13.31 0.80 -1.33
CA ILE A 88 -14.59 0.34 -0.77
C ILE A 88 -15.37 1.53 -0.20
N LEU A 89 -14.76 2.34 0.67
CA LEU A 89 -15.45 3.49 1.25
C LEU A 89 -15.83 4.55 0.20
N LEU A 90 -15.00 4.78 -0.81
CA LEU A 90 -15.32 5.66 -1.93
C LEU A 90 -16.51 5.11 -2.75
N GLN A 91 -16.60 3.80 -2.92
CA GLN A 91 -17.76 3.17 -3.59
C GLN A 91 -19.04 3.37 -2.77
N GLU A 92 -18.99 3.18 -1.46
CA GLU A 92 -20.12 3.41 -0.55
C GLU A 92 -20.58 4.87 -0.51
N ALA A 93 -19.62 5.80 -0.63
CA ALA A 93 -19.88 7.23 -0.72
C ALA A 93 -20.30 7.69 -2.13
N ASN A 94 -20.41 6.78 -3.11
CA ASN A 94 -20.64 7.08 -4.52
C ASN A 94 -19.63 8.06 -5.12
N LEU A 95 -18.35 7.95 -4.72
CA LEU A 95 -17.26 8.79 -5.20
C LEU A 95 -16.26 8.03 -6.08
N LEU A 96 -16.24 6.69 -6.04
CA LEU A 96 -15.25 5.89 -6.76
C LEU A 96 -15.27 6.13 -8.27
N HIS A 97 -16.45 6.38 -8.85
CA HIS A 97 -16.61 6.59 -10.29
C HIS A 97 -15.80 7.77 -10.82
N LYS A 98 -15.62 8.81 -10.01
CA LYS A 98 -14.84 10.02 -10.32
C LYS A 98 -13.48 10.08 -9.60
N SER A 99 -12.99 8.94 -9.07
CA SER A 99 -11.72 8.85 -8.35
C SER A 99 -10.68 8.08 -9.16
N ILE A 100 -9.40 8.45 -8.99
CA ILE A 100 -8.24 7.67 -9.41
C ILE A 100 -7.35 7.49 -8.17
N LEU A 101 -7.03 6.24 -7.84
CA LEU A 101 -6.17 5.91 -6.72
C LEU A 101 -4.78 5.53 -7.25
N TYR A 102 -3.80 6.34 -6.95
CA TYR A 102 -2.40 6.07 -7.27
C TYR A 102 -1.77 5.37 -6.07
N ALA A 103 -1.31 4.16 -6.29
CA ALA A 103 -0.72 3.30 -5.27
C ALA A 103 0.76 3.08 -5.61
N THR A 104 1.65 3.62 -4.79
CA THR A 104 3.08 3.52 -5.05
C THR A 104 3.82 2.88 -3.89
N ASP A 105 4.87 2.15 -4.23
CA ASP A 105 5.81 1.57 -3.27
C ASP A 105 7.20 1.50 -3.89
N LEU A 106 8.22 1.43 -3.06
CA LEU A 106 9.60 1.21 -3.51
C LEU A 106 9.82 -0.21 -4.02
N ASN A 107 9.05 -1.17 -3.48
CA ASN A 107 9.16 -2.60 -3.76
C ASN A 107 8.23 -3.02 -4.90
N PRO A 108 8.75 -3.33 -6.11
CA PRO A 108 7.91 -3.73 -7.24
C PRO A 108 7.22 -5.09 -7.03
N GLY A 109 7.77 -5.96 -6.17
CA GLY A 109 7.17 -7.25 -5.84
C GLY A 109 5.83 -7.10 -5.13
N VAL A 110 5.74 -6.18 -4.15
CA VAL A 110 4.47 -5.93 -3.45
C VAL A 110 3.45 -5.24 -4.32
N LEU A 111 3.88 -4.36 -5.24
CA LEU A 111 2.98 -3.73 -6.21
C LEU A 111 2.35 -4.76 -7.15
N HIS A 112 3.11 -5.76 -7.57
CA HIS A 112 2.57 -6.87 -8.35
C HIS A 112 1.49 -7.63 -7.56
N VAL A 113 1.74 -7.93 -6.28
CA VAL A 113 0.75 -8.57 -5.39
C VAL A 113 -0.48 -7.68 -5.24
N ALA A 114 -0.29 -6.40 -4.92
CA ALA A 114 -1.37 -5.42 -4.74
C ALA A 114 -2.27 -5.32 -5.98
N SER A 115 -1.69 -5.28 -7.17
CA SER A 115 -2.43 -5.17 -8.43
C SER A 115 -3.33 -6.36 -8.74
N GLN A 116 -3.06 -7.54 -8.15
CA GLN A 116 -3.92 -8.73 -8.31
C GLN A 116 -5.24 -8.60 -7.55
N GLY A 117 -5.28 -7.82 -6.48
CA GLY A 117 -6.47 -7.71 -5.62
C GLY A 117 -6.86 -9.04 -4.96
N ILE A 118 -5.87 -9.86 -4.63
CA ILE A 118 -6.06 -11.19 -4.06
C ILE A 118 -5.40 -11.24 -2.69
N PHE A 119 -6.19 -11.50 -1.65
CA PHE A 119 -5.74 -11.56 -0.28
C PHE A 119 -6.00 -12.93 0.34
N SER A 120 -5.34 -13.25 1.48
CA SER A 120 -5.60 -14.50 2.20
C SER A 120 -6.98 -14.47 2.84
N LEU A 121 -7.75 -15.54 2.65
CA LEU A 121 -9.07 -15.69 3.27
C LEU A 121 -8.99 -15.71 4.82
N GLN A 122 -7.86 -16.11 5.37
CA GLN A 122 -7.62 -16.13 6.83
C GLN A 122 -7.70 -14.74 7.47
N HIS A 123 -7.39 -13.68 6.73
CA HIS A 123 -7.43 -12.31 7.22
C HIS A 123 -8.83 -11.68 7.15
N MET A 124 -9.76 -12.28 6.38
CA MET A 124 -11.06 -11.64 6.09
C MET A 124 -11.92 -11.43 7.32
N LYS A 125 -11.79 -12.29 8.36
CA LYS A 125 -12.49 -12.07 9.62
C LYS A 125 -12.05 -10.76 10.27
N GLN A 126 -10.75 -10.58 10.48
CA GLN A 126 -10.19 -9.36 11.05
C GLN A 126 -10.49 -8.12 10.19
N TYR A 127 -10.39 -8.25 8.87
CA TYR A 127 -10.69 -7.16 7.95
C TYR A 127 -12.16 -6.77 7.97
N SER A 128 -13.07 -7.72 8.17
CA SER A 128 -14.50 -7.46 8.34
C SER A 128 -14.79 -6.71 9.65
N GLU A 129 -14.14 -7.11 10.74
CA GLU A 129 -14.25 -6.43 12.04
C GLU A 129 -13.76 -4.97 11.93
N ASN A 130 -12.57 -4.77 11.36
CA ASN A 130 -12.01 -3.44 11.12
C ASN A 130 -12.91 -2.58 10.22
N TYR A 131 -13.50 -3.17 9.17
CA TYR A 131 -14.41 -2.49 8.26
C TYR A 131 -15.69 -1.99 8.97
N ILE A 132 -16.28 -2.82 9.81
CA ILE A 132 -17.47 -2.44 10.61
C ILE A 132 -17.10 -1.29 11.56
N GLU A 133 -15.97 -1.39 12.25
CA GLU A 133 -15.49 -0.35 13.16
C GLU A 133 -15.16 0.95 12.40
N ALA A 134 -14.67 0.87 11.18
CA ALA A 134 -14.43 2.02 10.30
C ALA A 134 -15.72 2.71 9.83
N GLY A 135 -16.89 2.13 10.09
CA GLY A 135 -18.19 2.67 9.71
C GLY A 135 -18.68 2.19 8.35
N GLY A 136 -18.22 1.04 7.90
CA GLY A 136 -18.70 0.38 6.69
C GLY A 136 -20.22 0.11 6.76
N LYS A 137 -20.91 0.31 5.65
CA LYS A 137 -22.40 0.32 5.62
C LYS A 137 -23.01 -0.99 5.13
N ASN A 138 -22.21 -1.79 4.43
CA ASN A 138 -22.67 -3.00 3.76
C ASN A 138 -22.05 -4.26 4.39
N GLU A 139 -22.35 -5.42 3.85
CA GLU A 139 -21.62 -6.64 4.21
C GLU A 139 -20.26 -6.67 3.50
N PHE A 140 -19.18 -6.83 4.24
CA PHE A 140 -17.83 -6.84 3.69
C PHE A 140 -17.61 -7.94 2.64
N SER A 141 -18.33 -9.07 2.80
CA SER A 141 -18.27 -10.21 1.87
C SER A 141 -18.71 -9.89 0.44
N GLN A 142 -19.48 -8.83 0.22
CA GLN A 142 -19.93 -8.46 -1.13
C GLN A 142 -18.79 -7.86 -2.01
N TYR A 143 -17.68 -7.45 -1.41
CA TYR A 143 -16.56 -6.84 -2.14
C TYR A 143 -15.58 -7.86 -2.72
N TYR A 144 -15.71 -9.16 -2.37
CA TYR A 144 -14.85 -10.22 -2.85
C TYR A 144 -15.58 -11.54 -3.07
N SER A 145 -14.96 -12.41 -3.84
CA SER A 145 -15.36 -13.81 -3.98
C SER A 145 -14.34 -14.71 -3.30
N ALA A 146 -14.80 -15.65 -2.47
CA ALA A 146 -13.96 -16.63 -1.83
C ALA A 146 -13.71 -17.82 -2.77
N LYS A 147 -12.44 -18.12 -3.08
CA LYS A 147 -12.06 -19.26 -3.88
C LYS A 147 -10.81 -19.91 -3.33
N TYR A 148 -10.88 -21.20 -2.98
CA TYR A 148 -9.84 -21.91 -2.23
C TYR A 148 -9.51 -21.15 -0.95
N ASN A 149 -8.26 -20.87 -0.64
CA ASN A 149 -7.86 -20.10 0.54
C ASN A 149 -7.61 -18.61 0.23
N ARG A 150 -8.32 -18.05 -0.78
CA ARG A 150 -8.13 -16.68 -1.29
C ARG A 150 -9.43 -15.92 -1.37
N ALA A 151 -9.38 -14.64 -1.03
CA ALA A 151 -10.40 -13.64 -1.28
C ALA A 151 -10.00 -12.82 -2.50
N ILE A 152 -10.78 -12.89 -3.57
CA ILE A 152 -10.53 -12.19 -4.84
C ILE A 152 -11.47 -11.00 -4.88
N PHE A 153 -10.93 -9.79 -4.78
CA PHE A 153 -11.72 -8.57 -4.75
C PHE A 153 -12.27 -8.22 -6.14
N ASN A 154 -13.43 -7.58 -6.14
CA ASN A 154 -14.16 -7.24 -7.36
C ASN A 154 -13.34 -6.29 -8.24
N LYS A 155 -13.22 -6.59 -9.53
CA LYS A 155 -12.48 -5.78 -10.50
C LYS A 155 -12.98 -4.33 -10.61
N GLY A 156 -14.23 -4.08 -10.29
CA GLY A 156 -14.80 -2.73 -10.23
C GLY A 156 -14.04 -1.81 -9.26
N LEU A 157 -13.55 -2.35 -8.13
CA LEU A 157 -12.74 -1.60 -7.17
C LEU A 157 -11.37 -1.25 -7.75
N SER A 158 -10.69 -2.23 -8.36
CA SER A 158 -9.33 -2.06 -8.87
C SER A 158 -9.26 -1.31 -10.21
N SER A 159 -10.36 -1.15 -10.93
CA SER A 159 -10.40 -0.45 -12.22
C SER A 159 -10.01 1.04 -12.15
N LYS A 160 -9.98 1.61 -10.95
CA LYS A 160 -9.60 3.00 -10.67
C LYS A 160 -8.24 3.11 -9.98
N MET A 161 -7.47 2.02 -9.91
CA MET A 161 -6.17 1.97 -9.26
C MET A 161 -5.05 1.97 -10.29
N VAL A 162 -4.01 2.77 -10.02
CA VAL A 162 -2.78 2.84 -10.81
C VAL A 162 -1.62 2.47 -9.89
N PHE A 163 -0.93 1.39 -10.19
CA PHE A 163 0.21 0.91 -9.40
C PHE A 163 1.52 1.28 -10.10
N SER A 164 2.46 1.90 -9.38
CA SER A 164 3.77 2.30 -9.92
C SER A 164 4.85 2.30 -8.85
N THR A 165 6.07 1.95 -9.24
CA THR A 165 7.24 2.11 -8.37
C THR A 165 7.53 3.60 -8.19
N HIS A 166 7.79 4.00 -6.94
CA HIS A 166 8.13 5.38 -6.58
C HIS A 166 8.99 5.40 -5.34
N ASN A 167 10.08 6.19 -5.39
CA ASN A 167 10.96 6.42 -4.27
C ASN A 167 10.65 7.78 -3.64
N LEU A 168 10.02 7.77 -2.48
CA LEU A 168 9.62 9.00 -1.76
C LEU A 168 10.78 9.92 -1.38
N VAL A 169 12.03 9.42 -1.40
CA VAL A 169 13.23 10.20 -1.05
C VAL A 169 13.83 10.89 -2.28
N SER A 170 13.87 10.20 -3.43
CA SER A 170 14.54 10.70 -4.64
C SER A 170 13.61 11.28 -5.67
N ASP A 171 12.39 10.77 -5.74
CA ASP A 171 11.46 11.14 -6.80
C ASP A 171 10.58 12.32 -6.37
N ARG A 172 10.23 13.14 -7.33
CA ARG A 172 9.34 14.28 -7.09
C ARG A 172 7.87 13.85 -7.20
N SER A 173 6.95 14.70 -6.73
CA SER A 173 5.53 14.50 -7.00
C SER A 173 5.27 14.45 -8.51
N PHE A 174 4.51 13.45 -8.93
CA PHE A 174 4.24 13.17 -10.34
C PHE A 174 2.84 13.65 -10.79
N ASN A 175 2.05 14.19 -9.86
CA ASN A 175 0.71 14.70 -10.13
C ASN A 175 0.28 15.69 -9.03
N GLU A 176 -0.87 16.34 -9.24
CA GLU A 176 -1.59 17.07 -8.19
C GLU A 176 -2.65 16.16 -7.58
N PHE A 177 -2.68 16.08 -6.25
CA PHE A 177 -3.55 15.18 -5.51
C PHE A 177 -4.47 15.96 -4.58
N GLN A 178 -5.73 15.55 -4.48
CA GLN A 178 -6.68 16.08 -3.50
C GLN A 178 -6.48 15.44 -2.12
N LEU A 179 -5.86 14.25 -2.08
CA LEU A 179 -5.51 13.56 -0.84
C LEU A 179 -4.21 12.76 -1.03
N ILE A 180 -3.30 12.87 -0.08
CA ILE A 180 -2.10 12.02 0.01
C ILE A 180 -2.17 11.25 1.32
N MET A 181 -2.08 9.93 1.24
CA MET A 181 -2.04 9.02 2.37
C MET A 181 -0.63 8.39 2.44
N CYS A 182 0.17 8.85 3.42
CA CYS A 182 1.52 8.32 3.68
C CYS A 182 1.55 7.78 5.12
N ARG A 183 0.90 6.64 5.35
CA ARG A 183 0.71 6.07 6.68
C ARG A 183 1.70 4.94 6.95
N ASN A 184 2.27 4.94 8.15
CA ASN A 184 3.22 3.91 8.60
C ASN A 184 4.49 3.77 7.70
N VAL A 185 4.84 4.80 6.94
CA VAL A 185 6.01 4.86 6.05
C VAL A 185 7.09 5.76 6.64
N MET A 186 6.73 6.95 7.10
CA MET A 186 7.67 7.94 7.63
C MET A 186 8.45 7.46 8.88
N ILE A 187 7.98 6.42 9.54
CA ILE A 187 8.66 5.81 10.70
C ILE A 187 10.00 5.18 10.33
N TYR A 188 10.23 4.90 9.05
CA TYR A 188 11.47 4.32 8.52
C TYR A 188 12.48 5.38 8.06
N PHE A 189 12.09 6.66 8.00
CA PHE A 189 12.93 7.76 7.56
C PHE A 189 13.63 8.39 8.76
N ASP A 190 14.86 8.84 8.55
CA ASP A 190 15.56 9.67 9.52
C ASP A 190 14.99 11.09 9.55
N GLU A 191 15.43 11.89 10.50
CA GLU A 191 14.91 13.26 10.69
C GLU A 191 15.21 14.17 9.48
N ALA A 192 16.35 13.98 8.82
CA ALA A 192 16.72 14.77 7.64
C ALA A 192 15.82 14.45 6.43
N THR A 193 15.45 13.18 6.27
CA THR A 193 14.61 12.70 5.15
C THR A 193 13.12 13.02 5.34
N ARG A 194 12.66 13.29 6.58
CA ARG A 194 11.26 13.65 6.86
C ARG A 194 10.91 15.10 6.54
N ARG A 195 11.90 15.95 6.29
CA ARG A 195 11.76 17.37 5.94
C ARG A 195 11.66 17.54 4.43
#